data_d4ac9190631b5e7efe1a64cfeb618bc2
#
_entry.id   d4ac9190631b5e7efe1a64cfeb618bc2
#
_cell.length_a   1.000
_cell.length_b   1.000
_cell.length_c   1.000
_cell.angle_alpha   90.00
_cell.angle_beta   90.00
_cell.angle_gamma   90.00
#
_symmetry.space_group_name_H-M   'P 1'
#
loop_
_entity.id
_entity.type
_entity.pdbx_description
1 polymer ?
#
loop_
_entity_poly.entity_id
_entity_poly.type
_entity_poly.pdbx_seq_one_letter_code
_entity_poly.pdbx_strand_id
1 'polypeptide(L)'
;MRAGTFVYPWDVVGDPAAPALLADLGVTQVTLASAYHSTRALTPRHPAHRVVTAEHAAVLYPPDPARWSGRAPRPYPAGEWAPGDAFGDAARALAEAGLEVHSWVVLAHNSRLGAERPDTSVVNAYGDRYPWAPCIAMPAVRAFLVDLAAEAAVRPGAAGTELESCGWYGLAHLHAHDKTAGVPLGDAEQYLMSLCFCPSCRQGYGAEGVDPDGLAAAVRAALEPVWAGRPAGRLGTADADAALSWRIRTARAFQEAAVEAVRAAAPPGFRVLLHADPRPDRCGANAGTDPAHVLGLADGVVTPAASVALFAAHAAPGSVLAANLPIVRGMGGSPATLAADARRAAAAGATELRLYHAGLASDADLTAVRAALRTPA
;
A
#
# COMPACT_ATOMS: atom_id res chain seq x y z
N MET A 1 20.22 -9.93 -8.84
CA MET A 1 18.81 -9.55 -8.76
C MET A 1 18.74 -8.04 -8.59
N ARG A 2 17.86 -7.34 -9.34
CA ARG A 2 17.67 -5.89 -9.26
C ARG A 2 17.12 -5.50 -7.89
N ALA A 3 17.61 -4.39 -7.30
CA ALA A 3 17.12 -3.88 -6.03
C ALA A 3 16.61 -2.44 -6.16
N GLY A 4 15.46 -2.18 -5.59
CA GLY A 4 14.90 -0.85 -5.38
C GLY A 4 14.74 -0.53 -3.91
N THR A 5 14.55 0.74 -3.58
CA THR A 5 14.29 1.17 -2.19
C THR A 5 13.22 2.24 -2.13
N PHE A 6 12.51 2.28 -1.00
CA PHE A 6 11.51 3.31 -0.72
C PHE A 6 12.15 4.56 -0.12
N VAL A 7 11.67 5.72 -0.56
CA VAL A 7 11.96 7.03 0.04
C VAL A 7 10.75 7.95 -0.06
N TYR A 8 10.72 8.96 0.79
CA TYR A 8 9.82 10.10 0.69
C TYR A 8 10.51 11.28 -0.02
N PRO A 9 9.78 12.19 -0.65
CA PRO A 9 10.37 13.42 -1.21
C PRO A 9 11.19 14.20 -0.19
N TRP A 10 10.75 14.30 1.05
CA TRP A 10 11.48 14.98 2.14
C TRP A 10 12.75 14.26 2.62
N ASP A 11 13.04 13.05 2.15
CA ASP A 11 14.33 12.39 2.38
C ASP A 11 15.40 12.87 1.39
N VAL A 12 14.97 13.54 0.31
CA VAL A 12 15.82 13.95 -0.85
C VAL A 12 15.86 15.47 -1.00
N VAL A 13 14.68 16.12 -0.96
CA VAL A 13 14.60 17.59 -1.13
C VAL A 13 15.28 18.30 0.03
N GLY A 14 16.27 19.15 -0.28
CA GLY A 14 17.07 19.84 0.74
C GLY A 14 18.29 19.06 1.26
N ASP A 15 18.52 17.84 0.75
CA ASP A 15 19.76 17.09 0.97
C ASP A 15 20.45 16.76 -0.35
N PRO A 16 21.43 17.56 -0.79
CA PRO A 16 22.14 17.32 -2.06
C PRO A 16 22.96 16.02 -2.06
N ALA A 17 23.24 15.42 -0.90
CA ALA A 17 24.01 14.18 -0.81
C ALA A 17 23.12 12.93 -0.92
N ALA A 18 21.81 13.05 -0.65
CA ALA A 18 20.90 11.90 -0.60
C ALA A 18 20.86 11.09 -1.92
N PRO A 19 20.75 11.69 -3.12
CA PRO A 19 20.72 10.91 -4.36
C PRO A 19 21.98 10.08 -4.60
N ALA A 20 23.15 10.66 -4.37
CA ALA A 20 24.42 9.97 -4.53
C ALA A 20 24.59 8.84 -3.50
N LEU A 21 24.16 9.06 -2.26
CA LEU A 21 24.17 8.05 -1.20
C LEU A 21 23.27 6.86 -1.57
N LEU A 22 22.07 7.12 -2.11
CA LEU A 22 21.17 6.06 -2.55
C LEU A 22 21.74 5.25 -3.71
N ALA A 23 22.36 5.92 -4.71
CA ALA A 23 23.03 5.24 -5.81
C ALA A 23 24.20 4.36 -5.31
N ASP A 24 25.01 4.85 -4.35
CA ASP A 24 26.13 4.10 -3.76
C ASP A 24 25.70 2.89 -2.90
N LEU A 25 24.43 2.81 -2.48
CA LEU A 25 23.90 1.58 -1.86
C LEU A 25 23.93 0.37 -2.79
N GLY A 26 23.96 0.59 -4.11
CA GLY A 26 23.86 -0.47 -5.10
C GLY A 26 22.42 -0.76 -5.53
N VAL A 27 21.45 0.10 -5.19
CA VAL A 27 20.11 0.05 -5.77
C VAL A 27 20.09 0.72 -7.15
N THR A 28 19.22 0.28 -8.02
CA THR A 28 19.06 0.84 -9.37
C THR A 28 17.73 1.56 -9.55
N GLN A 29 16.85 1.45 -8.56
CA GLN A 29 15.52 2.03 -8.57
C GLN A 29 15.18 2.64 -7.22
N VAL A 30 14.37 3.69 -7.26
CA VAL A 30 13.75 4.31 -6.07
C VAL A 30 12.25 4.32 -6.25
N THR A 31 11.52 3.83 -5.25
CA THR A 31 10.07 3.96 -5.15
C THR A 31 9.79 5.19 -4.28
N LEU A 32 9.41 6.30 -4.95
CA LEU A 32 9.25 7.63 -4.38
C LEU A 32 7.79 7.93 -4.11
N ALA A 33 7.43 8.31 -2.89
CA ALA A 33 6.04 8.63 -2.54
C ALA A 33 5.53 9.84 -3.34
N SER A 34 4.42 9.66 -4.07
CA SER A 34 3.68 10.71 -4.78
C SER A 34 2.33 11.01 -4.15
N ALA A 35 1.67 9.99 -3.57
CA ALA A 35 0.49 10.13 -2.74
C ALA A 35 0.65 9.22 -1.51
N TYR A 36 0.60 9.80 -0.31
CA TYR A 36 0.91 9.08 0.91
C TYR A 36 -0.02 9.46 2.06
N HIS A 37 -0.21 8.54 3.01
CA HIS A 37 -1.01 8.76 4.22
C HIS A 37 -0.29 9.62 5.26
N SER A 38 -0.99 10.00 6.34
CA SER A 38 -0.37 10.68 7.49
C SER A 38 0.73 9.82 8.12
N THR A 39 1.85 10.45 8.47
CA THR A 39 2.97 9.76 9.12
C THR A 39 3.83 10.71 9.93
N ARG A 40 4.53 10.18 10.93
CA ARG A 40 5.67 10.81 11.57
C ARG A 40 6.92 10.02 11.21
N ALA A 41 7.76 10.61 10.39
CA ALA A 41 8.97 9.99 9.88
C ALA A 41 10.21 10.56 10.58
N LEU A 42 11.08 9.68 11.06
CA LEU A 42 12.42 10.06 11.48
C LEU A 42 13.33 10.10 10.25
N THR A 43 14.05 11.20 10.06
CA THR A 43 14.98 11.40 8.95
C THR A 43 16.41 11.51 9.49
N PRO A 44 17.07 10.39 9.82
CA PRO A 44 18.30 10.39 10.63
C PRO A 44 19.48 11.09 9.97
N ARG A 45 19.49 11.22 8.64
CA ARG A 45 20.60 11.79 7.88
C ARG A 45 20.35 13.19 7.31
N HIS A 46 19.08 13.60 7.19
CA HIS A 46 18.75 14.85 6.52
C HIS A 46 19.38 16.06 7.26
N PRO A 47 20.07 16.97 6.55
CA PRO A 47 20.84 18.05 7.19
C PRO A 47 19.96 19.08 7.91
N ALA A 48 18.74 19.34 7.42
CA ALA A 48 17.88 20.40 7.92
C ALA A 48 16.85 19.96 8.98
N HIS A 49 16.43 18.69 8.99
CA HIS A 49 15.40 18.21 9.92
C HIS A 49 15.66 16.76 10.36
N ARG A 50 15.08 16.35 11.47
CA ARG A 50 15.15 14.98 12.04
C ARG A 50 13.80 14.30 12.13
N VAL A 51 12.72 15.05 12.14
CA VAL A 51 11.36 14.54 12.17
C VAL A 51 10.51 15.31 11.17
N VAL A 52 9.81 14.57 10.34
CA VAL A 52 8.76 15.12 9.46
C VAL A 52 7.41 14.61 9.94
N THR A 53 6.44 15.51 10.09
CA THR A 53 5.06 15.15 10.41
C THR A 53 4.18 15.48 9.20
N ALA A 54 3.83 14.45 8.44
CA ALA A 54 2.79 14.54 7.42
C ALA A 54 1.43 14.40 8.14
N GLU A 55 0.71 15.50 8.25
CA GLU A 55 -0.48 15.61 9.11
C GLU A 55 -1.68 14.82 8.59
N HIS A 56 -1.77 14.64 7.28
CA HIS A 56 -2.88 13.94 6.63
C HIS A 56 -2.42 13.25 5.34
N ALA A 57 -3.26 12.37 4.81
CA ALA A 57 -3.05 11.79 3.49
C ALA A 57 -3.10 12.89 2.42
N ALA A 58 -2.03 12.98 1.62
CA ALA A 58 -1.83 14.06 0.67
C ALA A 58 -1.14 13.59 -0.61
N VAL A 59 -1.32 14.34 -1.69
CA VAL A 59 -0.45 14.29 -2.87
C VAL A 59 0.76 15.21 -2.64
N LEU A 60 1.94 14.74 -3.03
CA LEU A 60 3.22 15.40 -2.78
C LEU A 60 3.70 16.16 -4.03
N TYR A 61 2.75 16.62 -4.82
CA TYR A 61 2.88 17.40 -6.05
C TYR A 61 1.64 18.29 -6.19
N PRO A 62 1.66 19.35 -7.01
CA PRO A 62 0.46 20.13 -7.31
C PRO A 62 -0.57 19.30 -8.10
N PRO A 63 -1.77 19.03 -7.56
CA PRO A 63 -2.80 18.31 -8.31
C PRO A 63 -3.34 19.14 -9.47
N ASP A 64 -3.71 18.50 -10.57
CA ASP A 64 -4.26 19.16 -11.76
C ASP A 64 -5.66 19.73 -11.47
N PRO A 65 -5.84 21.07 -11.44
CA PRO A 65 -7.15 21.67 -11.18
C PRO A 65 -8.24 21.27 -12.18
N ALA A 66 -7.85 21.02 -13.44
CA ALA A 66 -8.81 20.65 -14.48
C ALA A 66 -9.36 19.24 -14.26
N ARG A 67 -8.50 18.28 -13.87
CA ARG A 67 -8.91 16.90 -13.52
C ARG A 67 -9.91 16.89 -12.37
N TRP A 68 -9.70 17.73 -11.36
CA TRP A 68 -10.47 17.73 -10.12
C TRP A 68 -11.62 18.75 -10.09
N SER A 69 -11.83 19.49 -11.17
CA SER A 69 -12.94 20.43 -11.29
C SER A 69 -14.29 19.71 -11.20
N GLY A 70 -15.15 20.18 -10.29
CA GLY A 70 -16.49 19.60 -10.07
C GLY A 70 -16.50 18.19 -9.43
N ARG A 71 -15.35 17.64 -9.04
CA ARG A 71 -15.27 16.32 -8.40
C ARG A 71 -15.25 16.41 -6.88
N ALA A 72 -15.86 15.42 -6.22
CA ALA A 72 -15.82 15.22 -4.77
C ALA A 72 -15.93 13.71 -4.48
N PRO A 73 -15.02 13.10 -3.71
CA PRO A 73 -13.82 13.70 -3.11
C PRO A 73 -12.76 14.16 -4.11
N ARG A 74 -11.76 14.88 -3.64
CA ARG A 74 -10.55 15.28 -4.38
C ARG A 74 -9.31 15.15 -3.49
N PRO A 75 -8.09 15.03 -4.06
CA PRO A 75 -6.89 14.89 -3.25
C PRO A 75 -6.61 16.13 -2.41
N TYR A 76 -6.01 15.90 -1.26
CA TYR A 76 -5.52 16.96 -0.40
C TYR A 76 -4.07 17.28 -0.81
N PRO A 77 -3.71 18.54 -1.01
CA PRO A 77 -2.32 18.92 -1.17
C PRO A 77 -1.57 18.74 0.16
N ALA A 78 -0.27 18.51 0.07
CA ALA A 78 0.60 18.52 1.24
C ALA A 78 0.69 19.93 1.83
N GLY A 79 1.02 19.99 3.13
CA GLY A 79 1.38 21.23 3.82
C GLY A 79 2.88 21.50 3.69
N GLU A 80 3.42 22.27 4.65
CA GLU A 80 4.82 22.67 4.70
C GLU A 80 5.82 21.50 4.78
N TRP A 81 5.36 20.30 5.07
CA TRP A 81 6.22 19.10 5.10
C TRP A 81 6.64 18.59 3.71
N ALA A 82 5.94 19.02 2.64
CA ALA A 82 6.29 18.74 1.25
C ALA A 82 5.73 19.85 0.34
N PRO A 83 6.31 21.05 0.39
CA PRO A 83 5.81 22.22 -0.33
C PRO A 83 6.07 22.12 -1.84
N GLY A 84 5.23 22.77 -2.63
CA GLY A 84 5.38 22.86 -4.08
C GLY A 84 5.27 21.52 -4.78
N ASP A 85 6.18 21.23 -5.70
CA ASP A 85 6.30 19.92 -6.39
C ASP A 85 7.43 19.09 -5.79
N ALA A 86 7.28 18.72 -4.51
CA ALA A 86 8.30 17.96 -3.80
C ALA A 86 8.62 16.62 -4.48
N PHE A 87 7.61 15.96 -5.09
CA PHE A 87 7.84 14.76 -5.89
C PHE A 87 8.70 15.04 -7.10
N GLY A 88 8.38 16.05 -7.92
CA GLY A 88 9.11 16.40 -9.14
C GLY A 88 10.55 16.80 -8.86
N ASP A 89 10.79 17.56 -7.78
CA ASP A 89 12.14 17.97 -7.38
C ASP A 89 12.98 16.76 -6.93
N ALA A 90 12.42 15.87 -6.10
CA ALA A 90 13.09 14.65 -5.69
C ALA A 90 13.34 13.70 -6.87
N ALA A 91 12.34 13.47 -7.72
CA ALA A 91 12.45 12.59 -8.88
C ALA A 91 13.56 13.05 -9.85
N ARG A 92 13.68 14.36 -10.09
CA ARG A 92 14.74 14.93 -10.92
C ARG A 92 16.12 14.66 -10.32
N ALA A 93 16.31 14.95 -9.04
CA ALA A 93 17.59 14.73 -8.36
C ALA A 93 18.00 13.25 -8.35
N LEU A 94 17.06 12.34 -8.17
CA LEU A 94 17.29 10.88 -8.21
C LEU A 94 17.65 10.41 -9.62
N ALA A 95 16.97 10.91 -10.67
CA ALA A 95 17.26 10.58 -12.06
C ALA A 95 18.64 11.10 -12.48
N GLU A 96 19.05 12.31 -12.07
CA GLU A 96 20.38 12.87 -12.30
C GLU A 96 21.49 12.02 -11.65
N ALA A 97 21.19 11.32 -10.56
CA ALA A 97 22.10 10.35 -9.94
C ALA A 97 22.05 8.95 -10.60
N GLY A 98 21.34 8.79 -11.72
CA GLY A 98 21.25 7.53 -12.48
C GLY A 98 20.28 6.50 -11.91
N LEU A 99 19.35 6.91 -11.02
CA LEU A 99 18.35 6.04 -10.43
C LEU A 99 17.05 6.09 -11.24
N GLU A 100 16.46 4.94 -11.53
CA GLU A 100 15.10 4.86 -12.07
C GLU A 100 14.10 5.18 -10.97
N VAL A 101 13.11 6.02 -11.25
CA VAL A 101 12.11 6.43 -10.28
C VAL A 101 10.77 5.75 -10.60
N HIS A 102 10.19 5.07 -9.62
CA HIS A 102 8.78 4.66 -9.63
C HIS A 102 8.00 5.50 -8.62
N SER A 103 6.80 5.93 -8.98
CA SER A 103 5.92 6.60 -8.03
C SER A 103 5.34 5.59 -7.03
N TRP A 104 5.20 5.99 -5.77
CA TRP A 104 4.54 5.21 -4.73
C TRP A 104 3.21 5.87 -4.38
N VAL A 105 2.12 5.16 -4.64
CA VAL A 105 0.77 5.68 -4.52
C VAL A 105 -0.02 4.87 -3.50
N VAL A 106 -0.32 5.46 -2.35
CA VAL A 106 -1.20 4.87 -1.34
C VAL A 106 -2.64 5.31 -1.62
N LEU A 107 -3.54 4.34 -1.83
CA LEU A 107 -4.91 4.60 -2.29
C LEU A 107 -5.94 4.56 -1.16
N ALA A 108 -6.37 3.38 -0.72
CA ALA A 108 -7.50 3.24 0.20
C ALA A 108 -7.14 3.45 1.67
N HIS A 109 -6.29 4.46 1.97
CA HIS A 109 -5.89 4.82 3.33
C HIS A 109 -5.85 6.35 3.49
N ASN A 110 -6.91 6.96 4.06
CA ASN A 110 -7.03 8.41 4.14
C ASN A 110 -7.91 8.85 5.32
N SER A 111 -7.30 9.08 6.47
CA SER A 111 -8.01 9.48 7.69
C SER A 111 -8.71 10.85 7.57
N ARG A 112 -8.14 11.80 6.82
CA ARG A 112 -8.74 13.12 6.62
C ARG A 112 -10.03 13.01 5.81
N LEU A 113 -10.04 12.20 4.76
CA LEU A 113 -11.24 11.96 3.97
C LEU A 113 -12.37 11.42 4.84
N GLY A 114 -12.09 10.40 5.66
CA GLY A 114 -13.09 9.82 6.55
C GLY A 114 -13.55 10.75 7.66
N ALA A 115 -12.70 11.66 8.13
CA ALA A 115 -13.08 12.69 9.11
C ALA A 115 -14.01 13.75 8.50
N GLU A 116 -13.69 14.24 7.28
CA GLU A 116 -14.49 15.25 6.58
C GLU A 116 -15.75 14.65 5.93
N ARG A 117 -15.68 13.40 5.50
CA ARG A 117 -16.74 12.66 4.80
C ARG A 117 -16.94 11.27 5.44
N PRO A 118 -17.53 11.20 6.66
CA PRO A 118 -17.71 9.92 7.36
C PRO A 118 -18.52 8.89 6.57
N ASP A 119 -19.36 9.35 5.65
CA ASP A 119 -20.14 8.52 4.72
C ASP A 119 -19.25 7.67 3.78
N THR A 120 -18.00 8.04 3.57
CA THR A 120 -17.07 7.32 2.70
C THR A 120 -16.36 6.13 3.35
N SER A 121 -16.46 5.99 4.67
CA SER A 121 -15.68 5.06 5.46
C SER A 121 -16.27 3.65 5.52
N VAL A 122 -15.41 2.66 5.75
CA VAL A 122 -15.81 1.30 6.16
C VAL A 122 -16.63 1.38 7.46
N VAL A 123 -17.70 0.61 7.53
CA VAL A 123 -18.57 0.47 8.72
C VAL A 123 -18.60 -1.00 9.10
N ASN A 124 -18.13 -1.35 10.29
CA ASN A 124 -18.07 -2.75 10.74
C ASN A 124 -19.46 -3.31 11.14
N ALA A 125 -19.51 -4.57 11.55
CA ALA A 125 -20.76 -5.25 11.94
C ALA A 125 -21.44 -4.66 13.20
N TYR A 126 -20.72 -3.86 13.98
CA TYR A 126 -21.25 -3.17 15.17
C TYR A 126 -21.73 -1.73 14.85
N GLY A 127 -21.48 -1.25 13.62
CA GLY A 127 -21.81 0.10 13.21
C GLY A 127 -20.67 1.12 13.40
N ASP A 128 -19.50 0.69 13.89
CA ASP A 128 -18.35 1.57 14.05
C ASP A 128 -17.74 1.89 12.70
N ARG A 129 -17.34 3.16 12.54
CA ARG A 129 -16.70 3.64 11.31
C ARG A 129 -15.19 3.64 11.46
N TYR A 130 -14.51 3.34 10.37
CA TYR A 130 -13.06 3.42 10.26
C TYR A 130 -12.67 4.62 9.38
N PRO A 131 -12.48 5.82 9.95
CA PRO A 131 -12.20 7.03 9.18
C PRO A 131 -10.95 6.90 8.28
N TRP A 132 -10.00 6.06 8.66
CA TRP A 132 -8.78 5.82 7.89
C TRP A 132 -8.97 4.91 6.67
N ALA A 133 -10.10 4.20 6.57
CA ALA A 133 -10.37 3.17 5.57
C ALA A 133 -11.55 3.57 4.66
N PRO A 134 -11.33 4.26 3.54
CA PRO A 134 -12.36 4.50 2.54
C PRO A 134 -12.91 3.19 1.97
N CYS A 135 -14.24 3.09 1.84
CA CYS A 135 -14.88 1.89 1.33
C CYS A 135 -14.86 1.84 -0.20
N ILE A 136 -14.07 0.97 -0.78
CA ILE A 136 -13.89 0.80 -2.23
C ILE A 136 -15.15 0.28 -2.97
N ALA A 137 -16.16 -0.21 -2.24
CA ALA A 137 -17.45 -0.58 -2.81
C ALA A 137 -18.32 0.64 -3.16
N MET A 138 -18.03 1.80 -2.58
CA MET A 138 -18.78 3.02 -2.82
C MET A 138 -18.38 3.63 -4.16
N PRO A 139 -19.31 3.89 -5.11
CA PRO A 139 -18.97 4.40 -6.43
C PRO A 139 -18.14 5.71 -6.42
N ALA A 140 -18.51 6.67 -5.58
CA ALA A 140 -17.79 7.94 -5.48
C ALA A 140 -16.37 7.78 -4.93
N VAL A 141 -16.17 6.89 -3.94
CA VAL A 141 -14.85 6.56 -3.39
C VAL A 141 -13.99 5.87 -4.44
N ARG A 142 -14.54 4.86 -5.11
CA ARG A 142 -13.82 4.14 -6.15
C ARG A 142 -13.42 5.06 -7.31
N ALA A 143 -14.33 5.91 -7.80
CA ALA A 143 -14.02 6.89 -8.84
C ALA A 143 -12.88 7.84 -8.41
N PHE A 144 -12.93 8.36 -7.18
CA PHE A 144 -11.86 9.19 -6.63
C PHE A 144 -10.51 8.46 -6.59
N LEU A 145 -10.47 7.21 -6.10
CA LEU A 145 -9.24 6.45 -5.98
C LEU A 145 -8.66 6.05 -7.34
N VAL A 146 -9.50 5.78 -8.34
CA VAL A 146 -9.09 5.51 -9.73
C VAL A 146 -8.47 6.75 -10.37
N ASP A 147 -9.10 7.91 -10.21
CA ASP A 147 -8.56 9.18 -10.70
C ASP A 147 -7.25 9.56 -10.01
N LEU A 148 -7.17 9.32 -8.68
CA LEU A 148 -5.94 9.52 -7.91
C LEU A 148 -4.82 8.59 -8.37
N ALA A 149 -5.12 7.31 -8.62
CA ALA A 149 -4.15 6.36 -9.15
C ALA A 149 -3.56 6.85 -10.46
N ALA A 150 -4.39 7.26 -11.42
CA ALA A 150 -3.95 7.76 -12.73
C ALA A 150 -3.07 9.01 -12.62
N GLU A 151 -3.46 9.97 -11.77
CA GLU A 151 -2.69 11.22 -11.63
C GLU A 151 -1.40 11.02 -10.84
N ALA A 152 -1.48 10.36 -9.67
CA ALA A 152 -0.32 10.20 -8.78
C ALA A 152 0.71 9.21 -9.30
N ALA A 153 0.30 8.22 -10.10
CA ALA A 153 1.20 7.26 -10.72
C ALA A 153 2.03 7.90 -11.85
N VAL A 154 1.36 8.60 -12.77
CA VAL A 154 2.00 9.11 -13.99
C VAL A 154 2.51 10.53 -13.75
N ARG A 155 3.62 10.60 -13.03
CA ARG A 155 4.30 11.88 -12.75
C ARG A 155 5.52 12.08 -13.65
N PRO A 156 5.89 13.34 -13.99
CA PRO A 156 7.13 13.60 -14.71
C PRO A 156 8.33 12.96 -14.01
N GLY A 157 9.16 12.26 -14.75
CA GLY A 157 10.34 11.56 -14.23
C GLY A 157 10.07 10.13 -13.68
N ALA A 158 8.82 9.71 -13.57
CA ALA A 158 8.51 8.33 -13.20
C ALA A 158 8.51 7.39 -14.42
N ALA A 159 9.20 6.26 -14.31
CA ALA A 159 9.23 5.17 -15.31
C ALA A 159 8.23 4.03 -14.97
N GLY A 160 7.60 4.10 -13.82
CA GLY A 160 6.63 3.14 -13.33
C GLY A 160 5.96 3.58 -12.05
N THR A 161 5.08 2.74 -11.53
CA THR A 161 4.36 2.97 -10.28
C THR A 161 4.21 1.72 -9.45
N GLU A 162 4.09 1.90 -8.14
CA GLU A 162 3.72 0.87 -7.17
C GLU A 162 2.48 1.34 -6.41
N LEU A 163 1.34 0.67 -6.68
CA LEU A 163 0.04 0.98 -6.08
C LEU A 163 -0.13 0.23 -4.76
N GLU A 164 -0.11 0.93 -3.66
CA GLU A 164 -0.32 0.40 -2.32
C GLU A 164 -1.77 0.63 -1.87
N SER A 165 -2.29 -0.27 -1.05
CA SER A 165 -3.69 -0.23 -0.58
C SER A 165 -4.69 -0.20 -1.74
N CYS A 166 -4.38 -0.85 -2.86
CA CYS A 166 -5.27 -0.99 -4.03
C CYS A 166 -6.26 -2.14 -3.81
N GLY A 167 -7.08 -1.99 -2.78
CA GLY A 167 -8.06 -2.99 -2.36
C GLY A 167 -8.70 -2.61 -1.02
N TRP A 168 -9.14 -3.62 -0.27
CA TRP A 168 -9.74 -3.39 1.04
C TRP A 168 -8.69 -2.98 2.07
N TYR A 169 -8.94 -1.86 2.71
CA TYR A 169 -8.30 -1.50 3.97
C TYR A 169 -9.17 -1.96 5.15
N GLY A 170 -9.25 -1.74 6.24
CA GLY A 170 -10.14 -2.25 7.28
C GLY A 170 -9.64 -1.86 8.66
N LEU A 171 -9.76 -2.78 9.62
CA LEU A 171 -9.29 -2.53 10.97
C LEU A 171 -7.76 -2.39 11.04
N ALA A 172 -7.01 -3.07 10.16
CA ALA A 172 -5.55 -3.04 10.16
C ALA A 172 -5.03 -1.62 9.92
N HIS A 173 -4.67 -0.96 11.01
CA HIS A 173 -4.08 0.36 11.04
C HIS A 173 -3.10 0.40 12.20
N LEU A 174 -1.87 0.78 11.93
CA LEU A 174 -0.85 0.98 12.96
C LEU A 174 -0.64 2.48 13.17
N HIS A 175 -1.03 2.97 14.34
CA HIS A 175 -0.77 4.32 14.79
C HIS A 175 -0.14 4.31 16.18
N ALA A 176 0.72 5.29 16.48
CA ALA A 176 1.47 5.34 17.75
C ALA A 176 0.60 5.27 19.02
N HIS A 177 -0.67 5.63 18.90
CA HIS A 177 -1.63 5.64 20.00
C HIS A 177 -2.76 4.63 19.87
N ASP A 178 -2.68 3.70 18.91
CA ASP A 178 -3.67 2.63 18.78
C ASP A 178 -3.71 1.75 20.03
N LYS A 179 -4.91 1.47 20.50
CA LYS A 179 -5.18 0.63 21.67
C LYS A 179 -6.04 -0.57 21.28
N THR A 180 -5.75 -1.16 20.13
CA THR A 180 -6.51 -2.27 19.54
C THR A 180 -6.04 -3.65 20.03
N ALA A 181 -4.97 -3.72 20.82
CA ALA A 181 -4.39 -4.97 21.32
C ALA A 181 -4.95 -5.41 22.69
N GLY A 182 -6.13 -4.93 23.08
CA GLY A 182 -6.78 -5.34 24.33
C GLY A 182 -7.22 -6.82 24.34
N VAL A 183 -7.44 -7.39 23.15
CA VAL A 183 -7.61 -8.81 22.91
C VAL A 183 -6.74 -9.23 21.73
N PRO A 184 -6.29 -10.49 21.63
CA PRO A 184 -5.54 -10.96 20.48
C PRO A 184 -6.45 -11.01 19.25
N LEU A 185 -6.09 -10.23 18.23
CA LEU A 185 -6.76 -10.22 16.93
C LEU A 185 -5.86 -10.90 15.89
N GLY A 186 -6.12 -12.16 15.62
CA GLY A 186 -5.49 -12.88 14.50
C GLY A 186 -6.10 -12.51 13.15
N ASP A 187 -5.73 -13.26 12.13
CA ASP A 187 -6.19 -12.99 10.76
C ASP A 187 -7.70 -13.09 10.60
N ALA A 188 -8.31 -14.09 11.22
CA ALA A 188 -9.75 -14.30 11.14
C ALA A 188 -10.55 -13.18 11.84
N GLU A 189 -10.10 -12.76 13.01
CA GLU A 189 -10.70 -11.67 13.76
C GLU A 189 -10.56 -10.34 13.02
N GLN A 190 -9.39 -10.07 12.48
CA GLN A 190 -9.15 -8.86 11.66
C GLN A 190 -10.02 -8.85 10.40
N TYR A 191 -10.16 -9.99 9.73
CA TYR A 191 -11.03 -10.12 8.57
C TYR A 191 -12.49 -9.81 8.94
N LEU A 192 -13.04 -10.45 9.98
CA LEU A 192 -14.41 -10.24 10.43
C LEU A 192 -14.67 -8.79 10.85
N MET A 193 -13.73 -8.17 11.58
CA MET A 193 -13.81 -6.77 11.97
C MET A 193 -13.68 -5.82 10.77
N SER A 194 -13.13 -6.26 9.65
CA SER A 194 -12.93 -5.47 8.44
C SER A 194 -14.02 -5.67 7.37
N LEU A 195 -15.02 -6.51 7.62
CA LEU A 195 -16.19 -6.60 6.76
C LEU A 195 -17.00 -5.30 6.85
N CYS A 196 -17.30 -4.72 5.69
CA CYS A 196 -17.99 -3.43 5.62
C CYS A 196 -19.51 -3.65 5.47
N PHE A 197 -20.29 -2.93 6.25
CA PHE A 197 -21.76 -2.92 6.23
C PHE A 197 -22.33 -1.54 5.84
N CYS A 198 -21.59 -0.72 5.09
CA CYS A 198 -22.13 0.50 4.47
C CYS A 198 -23.24 0.14 3.46
N PRO A 199 -24.08 1.10 3.02
CA PRO A 199 -25.17 0.81 2.09
C PRO A 199 -24.76 0.03 0.83
N SER A 200 -23.62 0.39 0.21
CA SER A 200 -23.11 -0.31 -0.98
C SER A 200 -22.72 -1.76 -0.69
N CYS A 201 -22.07 -2.03 0.45
CA CYS A 201 -21.71 -3.39 0.82
C CYS A 201 -22.93 -4.24 1.22
N ARG A 202 -23.89 -3.65 1.92
CA ARG A 202 -25.18 -4.33 2.24
C ARG A 202 -25.92 -4.73 0.97
N GLN A 203 -26.00 -3.83 -0.01
CA GLN A 203 -26.55 -4.15 -1.33
C GLN A 203 -25.76 -5.28 -2.02
N GLY A 204 -24.44 -5.24 -1.91
CA GLY A 204 -23.55 -6.27 -2.45
C GLY A 204 -23.81 -7.66 -1.84
N TYR A 205 -23.93 -7.75 -0.53
CA TYR A 205 -24.25 -9.03 0.15
C TYR A 205 -25.63 -9.55 -0.26
N GLY A 206 -26.64 -8.66 -0.39
CA GLY A 206 -27.94 -9.05 -0.92
C GLY A 206 -27.86 -9.61 -2.34
N ALA A 207 -26.99 -9.06 -3.19
CA ALA A 207 -26.74 -9.59 -4.54
C ALA A 207 -26.01 -10.94 -4.54
N GLU A 208 -25.26 -11.28 -3.47
CA GLU A 208 -24.67 -12.60 -3.24
C GLU A 208 -25.68 -13.59 -2.59
N GLY A 209 -26.92 -13.17 -2.37
CA GLY A 209 -27.99 -14.03 -1.88
C GLY A 209 -28.10 -14.16 -0.36
N VAL A 210 -27.43 -13.31 0.44
CA VAL A 210 -27.52 -13.31 1.89
C VAL A 210 -28.17 -12.04 2.42
N ASP A 211 -28.94 -12.17 3.53
CA ASP A 211 -29.48 -11.03 4.24
C ASP A 211 -28.35 -10.25 4.94
N PRO A 212 -28.15 -8.95 4.65
CA PRO A 212 -27.06 -8.20 5.26
C PRO A 212 -27.18 -8.00 6.77
N ASP A 213 -28.40 -7.99 7.33
CA ASP A 213 -28.63 -7.91 8.78
C ASP A 213 -28.29 -9.23 9.46
N GLY A 214 -28.69 -10.34 8.84
CA GLY A 214 -28.34 -11.70 9.26
C GLY A 214 -26.82 -11.91 9.24
N LEU A 215 -26.15 -11.51 8.16
CA LEU A 215 -24.68 -11.58 8.06
C LEU A 215 -24.00 -10.74 9.15
N ALA A 216 -24.46 -9.50 9.39
CA ALA A 216 -23.90 -8.67 10.45
C ALA A 216 -24.08 -9.30 11.84
N ALA A 217 -25.24 -9.92 12.09
CA ALA A 217 -25.49 -10.66 13.33
C ALA A 217 -24.57 -11.88 13.46
N ALA A 218 -24.39 -12.65 12.38
CA ALA A 218 -23.48 -13.80 12.35
C ALA A 218 -22.02 -13.39 12.61
N VAL A 219 -21.56 -12.25 12.03
CA VAL A 219 -20.21 -11.70 12.28
C VAL A 219 -20.04 -11.34 13.76
N ARG A 220 -21.01 -10.64 14.36
CA ARG A 220 -20.98 -10.33 15.81
C ARG A 220 -20.94 -11.57 16.66
N ALA A 221 -21.77 -12.59 16.36
CA ALA A 221 -21.78 -13.86 17.07
C ALA A 221 -20.45 -14.61 16.95
N ALA A 222 -19.83 -14.58 15.77
CA ALA A 222 -18.51 -15.18 15.57
C ALA A 222 -17.41 -14.44 16.35
N LEU A 223 -17.53 -13.12 16.55
CA LEU A 223 -16.58 -12.31 17.31
C LEU A 223 -16.81 -12.35 18.83
N GLU A 224 -17.97 -12.78 19.31
CA GLU A 224 -18.29 -12.77 20.75
C GLU A 224 -17.26 -13.49 21.63
N PRO A 225 -16.69 -14.66 21.25
CA PRO A 225 -15.65 -15.30 22.04
C PRO A 225 -14.36 -14.48 22.17
N VAL A 226 -14.07 -13.62 21.17
CA VAL A 226 -12.84 -12.83 21.10
C VAL A 226 -12.76 -11.83 22.25
N TRP A 227 -13.90 -11.24 22.62
CA TRP A 227 -13.97 -10.28 23.72
C TRP A 227 -13.66 -10.90 25.09
N ALA A 228 -13.77 -12.22 25.19
CA ALA A 228 -13.33 -13.00 26.34
C ALA A 228 -11.93 -13.62 26.15
N GLY A 229 -11.13 -13.15 25.19
CA GLY A 229 -9.76 -13.61 24.93
C GLY A 229 -9.68 -15.00 24.26
N ARG A 230 -10.76 -15.46 23.62
CA ARG A 230 -10.82 -16.75 22.92
C ARG A 230 -10.83 -16.52 21.40
N PRO A 231 -10.40 -17.49 20.57
CA PRO A 231 -10.47 -17.38 19.12
C PRO A 231 -11.90 -17.12 18.62
N ALA A 232 -12.03 -16.44 17.49
CA ALA A 232 -13.30 -16.21 16.83
C ALA A 232 -13.99 -17.54 16.46
N GLY A 233 -15.33 -17.51 16.48
CA GLY A 233 -16.14 -18.52 15.85
C GLY A 233 -16.07 -18.45 14.32
N ARG A 234 -16.77 -19.37 13.66
CA ARG A 234 -16.85 -19.39 12.20
C ARG A 234 -18.20 -18.88 11.71
N LEU A 235 -18.21 -18.20 10.59
CA LEU A 235 -19.44 -17.94 9.84
C LEU A 235 -19.99 -19.24 9.25
N GLY A 236 -21.31 -19.32 9.08
CA GLY A 236 -21.92 -20.33 8.24
C GLY A 236 -21.38 -20.27 6.81
N THR A 237 -21.36 -21.41 6.10
CA THR A 237 -20.75 -21.50 4.76
C THR A 237 -21.33 -20.47 3.80
N ALA A 238 -22.65 -20.31 3.73
CA ALA A 238 -23.30 -19.35 2.85
C ALA A 238 -22.87 -17.91 3.13
N ASP A 239 -22.81 -17.51 4.40
CA ASP A 239 -22.37 -16.17 4.83
C ASP A 239 -20.89 -15.93 4.52
N ALA A 240 -20.04 -16.93 4.80
CA ALA A 240 -18.62 -16.86 4.53
C ALA A 240 -18.32 -16.70 3.03
N ASP A 241 -18.97 -17.54 2.22
CA ASP A 241 -18.82 -17.52 0.75
C ASP A 241 -19.33 -16.20 0.16
N ALA A 242 -20.50 -15.73 0.58
CA ALA A 242 -21.06 -14.46 0.11
C ALA A 242 -20.17 -13.27 0.49
N ALA A 243 -19.69 -13.21 1.74
CA ALA A 243 -18.82 -12.14 2.20
C ALA A 243 -17.50 -12.11 1.41
N LEU A 244 -16.89 -13.28 1.20
CA LEU A 244 -15.62 -13.38 0.47
C LEU A 244 -15.81 -13.09 -1.02
N SER A 245 -16.85 -13.63 -1.66
CA SER A 245 -17.17 -13.40 -3.08
C SER A 245 -17.39 -11.92 -3.36
N TRP A 246 -18.16 -11.22 -2.52
CA TRP A 246 -18.35 -9.78 -2.63
C TRP A 246 -17.03 -9.01 -2.54
N ARG A 247 -16.18 -9.37 -1.57
CA ARG A 247 -14.87 -8.71 -1.40
C ARG A 247 -13.96 -8.91 -2.60
N ILE A 248 -13.83 -10.15 -3.08
CA ILE A 248 -13.02 -10.49 -4.25
C ILE A 248 -13.48 -9.70 -5.47
N ARG A 249 -14.78 -9.75 -5.77
CA ARG A 249 -15.35 -9.04 -6.93
C ARG A 249 -15.13 -7.53 -6.86
N THR A 250 -15.34 -6.94 -5.69
CA THR A 250 -15.18 -5.50 -5.50
C THR A 250 -13.71 -5.08 -5.60
N ALA A 251 -12.80 -5.85 -5.01
CA ALA A 251 -11.36 -5.57 -5.08
C ALA A 251 -10.85 -5.69 -6.53
N ARG A 252 -11.23 -6.75 -7.24
CA ARG A 252 -10.87 -6.93 -8.66
C ARG A 252 -11.35 -5.76 -9.52
N ALA A 253 -12.63 -5.38 -9.41
CA ALA A 253 -13.16 -4.26 -10.18
C ALA A 253 -12.45 -2.93 -9.89
N PHE A 254 -11.97 -2.72 -8.67
CA PHE A 254 -11.16 -1.54 -8.33
C PHE A 254 -9.74 -1.65 -8.90
N GLN A 255 -9.09 -2.80 -8.76
CA GLN A 255 -7.73 -3.05 -9.28
C GLN A 255 -7.70 -2.89 -10.81
N GLU A 256 -8.66 -3.49 -11.52
CA GLU A 256 -8.82 -3.36 -12.97
C GLU A 256 -8.96 -1.88 -13.38
N ALA A 257 -9.90 -1.17 -12.78
CA ALA A 257 -10.13 0.23 -13.11
C ALA A 257 -8.92 1.14 -12.80
N ALA A 258 -8.21 0.88 -11.68
CA ALA A 258 -7.02 1.65 -11.31
C ALA A 258 -5.86 1.40 -12.29
N VAL A 259 -5.58 0.14 -12.63
CA VAL A 259 -4.51 -0.21 -13.58
C VAL A 259 -4.84 0.31 -14.99
N GLU A 260 -6.08 0.16 -15.45
CA GLU A 260 -6.54 0.68 -16.73
C GLU A 260 -6.38 2.21 -16.81
N ALA A 261 -6.78 2.93 -15.77
CA ALA A 261 -6.67 4.39 -15.72
C ALA A 261 -5.21 4.86 -15.71
N VAL A 262 -4.32 4.15 -15.00
CA VAL A 262 -2.87 4.42 -15.04
C VAL A 262 -2.33 4.16 -16.44
N ARG A 263 -2.63 3.02 -17.05
CA ARG A 263 -2.15 2.67 -18.40
C ARG A 263 -2.64 3.64 -19.47
N ALA A 264 -3.88 4.14 -19.35
CA ALA A 264 -4.44 5.14 -20.27
C ALA A 264 -3.72 6.49 -20.19
N ALA A 265 -3.14 6.83 -19.02
CA ALA A 265 -2.42 8.09 -18.81
C ALA A 265 -0.91 7.95 -19.04
N ALA A 266 -0.37 6.74 -19.00
CA ALA A 266 1.06 6.47 -18.97
C ALA A 266 1.68 6.43 -20.38
N PRO A 267 2.97 6.80 -20.52
CA PRO A 267 3.71 6.57 -21.76
C PRO A 267 3.98 5.07 -21.99
N PRO A 268 4.29 4.67 -23.23
CA PRO A 268 4.69 3.28 -23.52
C PRO A 268 5.85 2.83 -22.65
N GLY A 269 5.79 1.58 -22.17
CA GLY A 269 6.82 0.98 -21.32
C GLY A 269 6.75 1.34 -19.83
N PHE A 270 5.78 2.16 -19.43
CA PHE A 270 5.55 2.48 -18.02
C PHE A 270 5.10 1.25 -17.23
N ARG A 271 5.79 0.92 -16.15
CA ARG A 271 5.51 -0.27 -15.34
C ARG A 271 4.45 -0.01 -14.28
N VAL A 272 3.54 -0.94 -14.09
CA VAL A 272 2.51 -0.88 -13.05
C VAL A 272 2.63 -2.11 -12.15
N LEU A 273 2.99 -1.92 -10.89
CA LEU A 273 3.04 -2.96 -9.87
C LEU A 273 2.00 -2.68 -8.78
N LEU A 274 1.47 -3.75 -8.16
CA LEU A 274 0.59 -3.63 -7.00
C LEU A 274 1.27 -4.20 -5.75
N HIS A 275 1.15 -3.49 -4.63
CA HIS A 275 1.42 -4.09 -3.32
C HIS A 275 0.32 -5.08 -3.00
N ALA A 276 0.66 -6.37 -2.90
CA ALA A 276 -0.31 -7.46 -2.88
C ALA A 276 0.00 -8.53 -1.82
N ASP A 277 -1.06 -9.04 -1.21
CA ASP A 277 -1.05 -10.30 -0.46
C ASP A 277 -1.81 -11.35 -1.28
N PRO A 278 -1.32 -12.61 -1.38
CA PRO A 278 -1.97 -13.65 -2.17
C PRO A 278 -3.30 -14.16 -1.58
N ARG A 279 -3.66 -13.73 -0.39
CA ARG A 279 -4.90 -14.11 0.29
C ARG A 279 -5.97 -13.03 0.11
N PRO A 280 -7.09 -13.34 -0.58
CA PRO A 280 -8.14 -12.35 -0.88
C PRO A 280 -8.82 -11.73 0.36
N ASP A 281 -8.73 -12.40 1.51
CA ASP A 281 -9.29 -11.93 2.79
C ASP A 281 -8.43 -10.84 3.45
N ARG A 282 -7.19 -10.63 3.02
CA ARG A 282 -6.29 -9.63 3.58
C ARG A 282 -6.74 -8.19 3.34
N CYS A 283 -6.43 -7.33 4.31
CA CYS A 283 -6.67 -5.89 4.30
C CYS A 283 -5.36 -5.14 4.56
N GLY A 284 -5.31 -3.88 4.19
CA GLY A 284 -4.20 -2.99 4.52
C GLY A 284 -3.30 -2.63 3.35
N ALA A 285 -2.04 -2.34 3.64
CA ALA A 285 -1.05 -1.87 2.68
C ALA A 285 -0.86 -2.85 1.51
N ASN A 286 -0.62 -4.13 1.82
CA ASN A 286 -0.64 -5.21 0.86
C ASN A 286 -2.07 -5.77 0.79
N ALA A 287 -2.88 -5.19 -0.09
CA ALA A 287 -4.27 -5.60 -0.23
C ALA A 287 -4.38 -7.05 -0.74
N GLY A 288 -5.39 -7.78 -0.26
CA GLY A 288 -5.68 -9.13 -0.71
C GLY A 288 -6.01 -9.19 -2.20
N THR A 289 -5.39 -10.11 -2.91
CA THR A 289 -5.54 -10.30 -4.35
C THR A 289 -5.72 -11.78 -4.68
N ASP A 290 -6.22 -12.05 -5.88
CA ASP A 290 -6.04 -13.34 -6.54
C ASP A 290 -4.74 -13.27 -7.34
N PRO A 291 -3.75 -14.15 -7.08
CA PRO A 291 -2.45 -14.09 -7.74
C PRO A 291 -2.53 -14.21 -9.27
N ALA A 292 -3.36 -15.10 -9.80
CA ALA A 292 -3.51 -15.27 -11.24
C ALA A 292 -4.13 -14.02 -11.88
N HIS A 293 -5.14 -13.45 -11.23
CA HIS A 293 -5.81 -12.25 -11.72
C HIS A 293 -4.87 -11.04 -11.74
N VAL A 294 -4.19 -10.75 -10.61
CA VAL A 294 -3.35 -9.56 -10.50
C VAL A 294 -2.13 -9.61 -11.43
N LEU A 295 -1.54 -10.80 -11.61
CA LEU A 295 -0.40 -10.99 -12.55
C LEU A 295 -0.82 -11.00 -14.02
N GLY A 296 -2.10 -11.25 -14.31
CA GLY A 296 -2.68 -11.05 -15.65
C GLY A 296 -3.02 -9.59 -15.95
N LEU A 297 -3.15 -8.76 -14.90
CA LEU A 297 -3.59 -7.36 -15.00
C LEU A 297 -2.40 -6.38 -15.00
N ALA A 298 -1.46 -6.57 -14.07
CA ALA A 298 -0.32 -5.69 -13.84
C ALA A 298 0.99 -6.31 -14.33
N ASP A 299 2.06 -5.50 -14.41
CA ASP A 299 3.40 -5.98 -14.80
C ASP A 299 4.08 -6.77 -13.67
N GLY A 300 3.51 -6.75 -12.48
CA GLY A 300 3.97 -7.53 -11.33
C GLY A 300 3.40 -7.10 -10.00
N VAL A 301 3.98 -7.65 -8.95
CA VAL A 301 3.58 -7.36 -7.56
C VAL A 301 4.78 -7.04 -6.68
N VAL A 302 4.53 -6.21 -5.66
CA VAL A 302 5.40 -6.05 -4.48
C VAL A 302 4.73 -6.78 -3.32
N THR A 303 5.42 -7.75 -2.74
CA THR A 303 4.81 -8.62 -1.71
C THR A 303 5.82 -8.93 -0.60
N PRO A 304 5.38 -9.22 0.64
CA PRO A 304 6.27 -9.74 1.67
C PRO A 304 7.06 -10.95 1.15
N ALA A 305 8.34 -11.03 1.46
CA ALA A 305 9.22 -12.09 0.94
C ALA A 305 8.69 -13.52 1.16
N ALA A 306 7.96 -13.73 2.27
CA ALA A 306 7.34 -15.02 2.58
C ALA A 306 6.20 -15.41 1.62
N SER A 307 5.61 -14.45 0.91
CA SER A 307 4.48 -14.66 0.00
C SER A 307 4.90 -14.85 -1.47
N VAL A 308 6.17 -14.63 -1.81
CA VAL A 308 6.68 -14.66 -3.18
C VAL A 308 6.34 -15.97 -3.91
N ALA A 309 6.56 -17.12 -3.26
CA ALA A 309 6.33 -18.43 -3.87
C ALA A 309 4.87 -18.64 -4.33
N LEU A 310 3.91 -18.03 -3.64
CA LEU A 310 2.49 -18.12 -3.98
C LEU A 310 2.16 -17.33 -5.26
N PHE A 311 2.85 -16.22 -5.53
CA PHE A 311 2.73 -15.50 -6.78
C PHE A 311 3.55 -16.16 -7.91
N ALA A 312 4.71 -16.74 -7.59
CA ALA A 312 5.60 -17.36 -8.58
C ALA A 312 4.93 -18.49 -9.36
N ALA A 313 3.99 -19.20 -8.72
CA ALA A 313 3.20 -20.26 -9.38
C ALA A 313 2.28 -19.73 -10.51
N HIS A 314 2.04 -18.42 -10.58
CA HIS A 314 1.15 -17.76 -11.55
C HIS A 314 1.88 -16.75 -12.45
N ALA A 315 3.19 -16.57 -12.25
CA ALA A 315 3.96 -15.56 -12.98
C ALA A 315 4.22 -15.99 -14.43
N ALA A 316 3.96 -15.08 -15.36
CA ALA A 316 4.36 -15.21 -16.75
C ALA A 316 5.83 -14.77 -16.95
N PRO A 317 6.50 -15.17 -18.04
CA PRO A 317 7.80 -14.63 -18.40
C PRO A 317 7.76 -13.10 -18.47
N GLY A 318 8.65 -12.43 -17.72
CA GLY A 318 8.71 -10.97 -17.64
C GLY A 318 7.92 -10.34 -16.49
N SER A 319 7.10 -11.11 -15.77
CA SER A 319 6.44 -10.61 -14.56
C SER A 319 7.45 -10.20 -13.50
N VAL A 320 7.21 -9.07 -12.85
CA VAL A 320 8.01 -8.60 -11.71
C VAL A 320 7.43 -9.19 -10.41
N LEU A 321 8.22 -10.00 -9.73
CA LEU A 321 7.94 -10.47 -8.37
C LEU A 321 8.92 -9.80 -7.42
N ALA A 322 8.52 -8.66 -6.86
CA ALA A 322 9.37 -7.88 -5.97
C ALA A 322 9.18 -8.29 -4.51
N ALA A 323 10.22 -8.89 -3.92
CA ALA A 323 10.22 -9.23 -2.50
C ALA A 323 10.47 -7.97 -1.65
N ASN A 324 9.51 -7.60 -0.80
CA ASN A 324 9.67 -6.49 0.14
C ASN A 324 10.40 -6.97 1.39
N LEU A 325 11.52 -6.32 1.70
CA LEU A 325 12.42 -6.65 2.82
C LEU A 325 12.63 -5.40 3.69
N PRO A 326 12.17 -5.40 4.96
CA PRO A 326 12.48 -4.33 5.90
C PRO A 326 13.97 -4.25 6.20
N ILE A 327 14.55 -3.03 6.08
CA ILE A 327 15.98 -2.78 6.32
C ILE A 327 16.26 -1.86 7.51
N VAL A 328 15.23 -1.43 8.21
CA VAL A 328 15.31 -0.54 9.37
C VAL A 328 15.18 -1.36 10.64
N ARG A 329 16.24 -1.48 11.45
CA ARG A 329 16.22 -2.30 12.69
C ARG A 329 15.15 -1.86 13.67
N GLY A 330 14.96 -0.56 13.84
CA GLY A 330 13.93 0.00 14.72
C GLY A 330 12.47 -0.33 14.29
N MET A 331 12.28 -0.82 13.06
CA MET A 331 11.02 -1.28 12.51
C MET A 331 10.95 -2.82 12.34
N GLY A 332 11.80 -3.55 13.05
CA GLY A 332 11.87 -5.01 12.96
C GLY A 332 12.65 -5.54 11.75
N GLY A 333 13.31 -4.67 10.99
CA GLY A 333 14.13 -5.07 9.86
C GLY A 333 15.46 -5.71 10.28
N SER A 334 16.05 -6.51 9.39
CA SER A 334 17.32 -7.21 9.61
C SER A 334 18.32 -6.94 8.48
N PRO A 335 18.91 -5.74 8.39
CA PRO A 335 19.87 -5.42 7.33
C PRO A 335 21.10 -6.36 7.37
N ALA A 336 21.46 -6.90 8.52
CA ALA A 336 22.58 -7.84 8.66
C ALA A 336 22.32 -9.21 7.99
N THR A 337 21.06 -9.63 7.85
CA THR A 337 20.69 -10.89 7.19
C THR A 337 20.24 -10.69 5.74
N LEU A 338 20.25 -9.45 5.23
CA LEU A 338 19.69 -9.09 3.93
C LEU A 338 20.21 -9.96 2.77
N ALA A 339 21.51 -10.29 2.75
CA ALA A 339 22.05 -11.17 1.70
C ALA A 339 21.46 -12.58 1.74
N ALA A 340 21.22 -13.13 2.94
CA ALA A 340 20.57 -14.43 3.10
C ALA A 340 19.08 -14.36 2.76
N ASP A 341 18.39 -13.28 3.16
CA ASP A 341 16.98 -13.05 2.86
C ASP A 341 16.76 -12.88 1.35
N ALA A 342 17.65 -12.15 0.67
CA ALA A 342 17.63 -11.99 -0.77
C ALA A 342 17.80 -13.31 -1.51
N ARG A 343 18.73 -14.18 -1.06
CA ARG A 343 18.87 -15.54 -1.65
C ARG A 343 17.62 -16.40 -1.43
N ARG A 344 17.02 -16.33 -0.24
CA ARG A 344 15.75 -17.05 0.03
C ARG A 344 14.61 -16.53 -0.85
N ALA A 345 14.50 -15.22 -1.02
CA ALA A 345 13.52 -14.62 -1.91
C ALA A 345 13.73 -15.04 -3.36
N ALA A 346 14.99 -15.05 -3.85
CA ALA A 346 15.32 -15.51 -5.19
C ALA A 346 14.97 -17.01 -5.39
N ALA A 347 15.28 -17.86 -4.41
CA ALA A 347 14.91 -19.27 -4.44
C ALA A 347 13.38 -19.49 -4.43
N ALA A 348 12.61 -18.55 -3.85
CA ALA A 348 11.16 -18.54 -3.88
C ALA A 348 10.57 -17.98 -5.19
N GLY A 349 11.40 -17.48 -6.11
CA GLY A 349 10.98 -16.95 -7.41
C GLY A 349 10.95 -15.43 -7.51
N ALA A 350 11.48 -14.68 -6.52
CA ALA A 350 11.59 -13.23 -6.63
C ALA A 350 12.52 -12.84 -7.79
N THR A 351 12.08 -11.86 -8.58
CA THR A 351 12.86 -11.29 -9.68
C THR A 351 13.55 -9.99 -9.28
N GLU A 352 12.98 -9.28 -8.31
CA GLU A 352 13.49 -8.01 -7.79
C GLU A 352 13.37 -7.95 -6.25
N LEU A 353 14.11 -7.01 -5.64
CA LEU A 353 13.97 -6.67 -4.23
C LEU A 353 13.39 -5.27 -4.06
N ARG A 354 12.61 -5.08 -3.00
CA ARG A 354 12.23 -3.75 -2.48
C ARG A 354 12.70 -3.64 -1.04
N LEU A 355 13.54 -2.65 -0.78
CA LEU A 355 14.18 -2.42 0.52
C LEU A 355 13.40 -1.33 1.27
N TYR A 356 12.67 -1.74 2.30
CA TYR A 356 11.83 -0.82 3.09
C TYR A 356 12.58 -0.39 4.36
N HIS A 357 13.01 0.82 4.51
CA HIS A 357 12.89 2.10 3.83
C HIS A 357 14.23 2.84 3.97
N ALA A 358 14.89 3.23 2.86
CA ALA A 358 16.23 3.84 2.97
C ALA A 358 16.20 5.22 3.64
N GLY A 359 15.17 6.04 3.43
CA GLY A 359 15.04 7.34 4.08
C GLY A 359 15.02 7.27 5.61
N LEU A 360 14.43 6.21 6.16
CA LEU A 360 14.29 5.97 7.61
C LEU A 360 15.49 5.23 8.23
N ALA A 361 16.32 4.58 7.40
CA ALA A 361 17.42 3.75 7.87
C ALA A 361 18.56 4.59 8.47
N SER A 362 19.20 4.07 9.49
CA SER A 362 20.43 4.65 10.06
C SER A 362 21.65 4.42 9.14
N ASP A 363 22.73 5.15 9.35
CA ASP A 363 24.00 4.93 8.64
C ASP A 363 24.54 3.49 8.85
N ALA A 364 24.35 2.94 10.05
CA ALA A 364 24.72 1.56 10.33
C ALA A 364 23.88 0.55 9.55
N ASP A 365 22.57 0.81 9.39
CA ASP A 365 21.70 -0.03 8.58
C ASP A 365 22.07 0.05 7.10
N LEU A 366 22.29 1.26 6.55
CA LEU A 366 22.70 1.44 5.16
C LEU A 366 24.09 0.85 4.86
N THR A 367 25.02 0.90 5.82
CA THR A 367 26.32 0.23 5.70
C THR A 367 26.16 -1.28 5.54
N ALA A 368 25.29 -1.90 6.34
CA ALA A 368 24.99 -3.32 6.22
C ALA A 368 24.27 -3.67 4.89
N VAL A 369 23.33 -2.84 4.46
CA VAL A 369 22.64 -2.98 3.17
C VAL A 369 23.63 -2.93 2.00
N ARG A 370 24.51 -1.92 1.98
CA ARG A 370 25.55 -1.77 0.95
C ARG A 370 26.45 -3.02 0.89
N ALA A 371 26.89 -3.51 2.03
CA ALA A 371 27.71 -4.73 2.10
C ALA A 371 26.95 -5.95 1.54
N ALA A 372 25.68 -6.11 1.90
CA ALA A 372 24.84 -7.20 1.43
C ALA A 372 24.60 -7.17 -0.09
N LEU A 373 24.34 -6.00 -0.69
CA LEU A 373 24.08 -5.86 -2.12
C LEU A 373 25.35 -6.03 -2.99
N ARG A 374 26.54 -5.81 -2.42
CA ARG A 374 27.82 -6.05 -3.12
C ARG A 374 28.28 -7.50 -3.07
N THR A 375 27.68 -8.32 -2.21
CA THR A 375 27.98 -9.75 -2.15
C THR A 375 27.25 -10.44 -3.30
N PRO A 376 27.96 -11.17 -4.21
CA PRO A 376 27.30 -11.95 -5.26
C PRO A 376 26.27 -12.92 -4.68
N ALA A 377 25.11 -12.99 -5.31
CA ALA A 377 24.02 -13.90 -4.92
C ALA A 377 24.38 -15.36 -5.20
#